data_1e2d59277a07c7bdaf0402414ec0f5c9
#
_entry.id   1e2d59277a07c7bdaf0402414ec0f5c9
#
_cell.length_a   1.000
_cell.length_b   1.000
_cell.length_c   1.000
_cell.angle_alpha   90.00
_cell.angle_beta   90.00
_cell.angle_gamma   90.00
#
_symmetry.space_group_name_H-M   'P 1'
#
loop_
_entity.id
_entity.type
_entity.pdbx_description
1 polymer ?
#
loop_
_entity_poly.entity_id
_entity_poly.type
_entity_poly.pdbx_seq_one_letter_code
_entity_poly.pdbx_strand_id
1 'polypeptide(L)'
;MAEIIGKAHLTEKENYLRTLRGQDHEFVPTYTFGPMPGMTEPVANCMLEPEILVEFRMNGGGLDPWGVNYVGTTETAGALLPEPGNFILDDITKWHDVIKAPSLEGIDWEAMAQRSLDRFAAMGSPRDQSAVSFNMHVGYFQNLMAFMGFEEGLCAMSEEPEEVKALLSYICDFYMEVANHIIDYVQPDVLTMMDDVATWRAPFISKDMFEELILPWHNIQASLGRERGIPITMHCCGHADNLVDDWVSIGVNAWDPAQTCNDLKGVKAKYGNKFVIMGGWDSVGRLLEKDVTEEELRLSVRESMDNYAYDGGYCWCGGFLGPIGDEECMRKNNIIMDEVNTYGRTLYK
;
A
#
# COMPACT_ATOMS: atom_id res chain seq x y z
N MET A 1 33.11 -6.70 1.68
CA MET A 1 32.30 -6.97 0.47
C MET A 1 32.10 -8.47 0.44
N ALA A 2 30.91 -8.93 0.87
CA ALA A 2 30.55 -10.34 0.71
C ALA A 2 30.43 -10.61 -0.80
N GLU A 3 31.03 -11.65 -1.31
CA GLU A 3 30.82 -12.12 -2.67
C GLU A 3 29.34 -12.39 -2.85
N ILE A 4 28.69 -11.67 -3.77
CA ILE A 4 27.29 -11.89 -4.16
C ILE A 4 27.21 -13.31 -4.71
N ILE A 5 26.63 -14.23 -3.94
CA ILE A 5 26.47 -15.62 -4.29
C ILE A 5 25.46 -15.72 -5.44
N GLY A 6 25.99 -15.84 -6.67
CA GLY A 6 25.22 -16.00 -7.89
C GLY A 6 24.64 -14.66 -8.41
N LYS A 7 25.08 -14.20 -9.57
CA LYS A 7 24.44 -13.06 -10.24
C LYS A 7 23.00 -13.44 -10.54
N ALA A 8 22.03 -12.73 -9.94
CA ALA A 8 20.66 -12.76 -10.39
C ALA A 8 20.63 -12.32 -11.87
N HIS A 9 19.87 -13.04 -12.72
CA HIS A 9 19.71 -12.68 -14.12
C HIS A 9 18.60 -11.64 -14.28
N LEU A 10 17.61 -11.65 -13.35
CA LEU A 10 16.50 -10.71 -13.34
C LEU A 10 16.85 -9.43 -12.58
N THR A 11 16.36 -8.30 -13.06
CA THR A 11 16.34 -7.05 -12.29
C THR A 11 15.36 -7.14 -11.13
N GLU A 12 15.46 -6.24 -10.12
CA GLU A 12 14.52 -6.16 -9.01
C GLU A 12 13.08 -6.01 -9.54
N LYS A 13 12.89 -5.14 -10.53
CA LYS A 13 11.61 -4.92 -11.22
C LYS A 13 11.07 -6.19 -11.87
N GLU A 14 11.87 -6.85 -12.70
CA GLU A 14 11.44 -8.06 -13.42
C GLU A 14 11.08 -9.18 -12.45
N ASN A 15 11.91 -9.39 -11.43
CA ASN A 15 11.69 -10.40 -10.40
C ASN A 15 10.39 -10.15 -9.63
N TYR A 16 10.14 -8.88 -9.25
CA TYR A 16 8.91 -8.47 -8.58
C TYR A 16 7.66 -8.68 -9.46
N LEU A 17 7.70 -8.22 -10.72
CA LEU A 17 6.57 -8.37 -11.63
C LEU A 17 6.25 -9.83 -11.96
N ARG A 18 7.27 -10.69 -12.05
CA ARG A 18 7.06 -12.15 -12.20
C ARG A 18 6.41 -12.75 -10.97
N THR A 19 6.86 -12.34 -9.77
CA THR A 19 6.24 -12.77 -8.51
C THR A 19 4.75 -12.40 -8.47
N LEU A 20 4.39 -11.15 -8.80
CA LEU A 20 2.98 -10.70 -8.84
C LEU A 20 2.12 -11.47 -9.85
N ARG A 21 2.72 -12.01 -10.90
CA ARG A 21 2.04 -12.80 -11.94
C ARG A 21 2.04 -14.31 -11.66
N GLY A 22 2.56 -14.75 -10.52
CA GLY A 22 2.70 -16.16 -10.18
C GLY A 22 3.65 -16.93 -11.12
N GLN A 23 4.61 -16.23 -11.74
CA GLN A 23 5.60 -16.79 -12.64
C GLN A 23 6.90 -17.14 -11.89
N ASP A 24 7.75 -17.96 -12.52
CA ASP A 24 9.06 -18.27 -11.98
C ASP A 24 9.90 -17.01 -11.80
N HIS A 25 10.53 -16.88 -10.64
CA HIS A 25 11.36 -15.77 -10.24
C HIS A 25 12.58 -16.29 -9.48
N GLU A 26 13.63 -15.49 -9.31
CA GLU A 26 14.94 -15.97 -8.89
C GLU A 26 15.22 -15.78 -7.40
N PHE A 27 14.56 -14.82 -6.76
CA PHE A 27 14.77 -14.48 -5.35
C PHE A 27 13.51 -13.84 -4.75
N VAL A 28 13.43 -13.76 -3.42
CA VAL A 28 12.37 -13.06 -2.70
C VAL A 28 12.47 -11.56 -2.99
N PRO A 29 11.50 -10.93 -3.68
CA PRO A 29 11.54 -9.50 -3.90
C PRO A 29 11.22 -8.73 -2.61
N THR A 30 11.67 -7.48 -2.53
CA THR A 30 11.36 -6.57 -1.44
C THR A 30 10.38 -5.51 -1.92
N TYR A 31 9.24 -5.41 -1.23
CA TYR A 31 8.28 -4.35 -1.45
C TYR A 31 8.51 -3.20 -0.47
N THR A 32 8.54 -1.98 -1.00
CA THR A 32 8.54 -0.74 -0.23
C THR A 32 7.72 0.31 -0.99
N PHE A 33 7.22 1.34 -0.29
CA PHE A 33 6.52 2.45 -0.96
C PHE A 33 7.45 3.28 -1.86
N GLY A 34 8.74 3.21 -1.62
CA GLY A 34 9.79 3.88 -2.37
C GLY A 34 11.14 3.66 -1.71
N PRO A 35 12.23 4.21 -2.28
CA PRO A 35 13.54 4.11 -1.68
C PRO A 35 13.56 4.71 -0.26
N MET A 36 14.03 3.92 0.70
CA MET A 36 14.19 4.41 2.07
C MET A 36 15.55 5.11 2.22
N PRO A 37 15.69 6.08 3.16
CA PRO A 37 16.97 6.74 3.43
C PRO A 37 18.08 5.71 3.71
N GLY A 38 19.19 5.83 2.97
CA GLY A 38 20.34 4.93 3.10
C GLY A 38 20.30 3.66 2.24
N MET A 39 19.22 3.39 1.52
CA MET A 39 19.22 2.31 0.52
C MET A 39 20.09 2.70 -0.68
N THR A 40 20.98 1.82 -1.06
CA THR A 40 21.93 2.00 -2.18
C THR A 40 21.56 1.17 -3.40
N GLU A 41 20.69 0.18 -3.22
CA GLU A 41 20.23 -0.71 -4.29
C GLU A 41 18.86 -0.24 -4.82
N PRO A 42 18.55 -0.49 -6.09
CA PRO A 42 17.23 -0.23 -6.63
C PRO A 42 16.16 -0.99 -5.85
N VAL A 43 15.04 -0.31 -5.57
CA VAL A 43 13.86 -0.96 -4.99
C VAL A 43 13.05 -1.65 -6.07
N ALA A 44 12.36 -2.74 -5.72
CA ALA A 44 11.56 -3.50 -6.67
C ALA A 44 10.42 -2.67 -7.29
N ASN A 45 9.85 -1.75 -6.49
CA ASN A 45 8.81 -0.82 -6.91
C ASN A 45 8.95 0.52 -6.23
N CYS A 46 8.32 1.54 -6.79
CA CYS A 46 8.13 2.83 -6.17
C CYS A 46 6.75 3.37 -6.54
N MET A 47 6.06 3.96 -5.57
CA MET A 47 4.75 4.58 -5.82
C MET A 47 4.88 5.84 -6.66
N LEU A 48 3.92 5.99 -7.57
CA LEU A 48 3.71 7.20 -8.33
C LEU A 48 2.25 7.63 -8.15
N GLU A 49 2.07 8.83 -7.65
CA GLU A 49 0.77 9.41 -7.33
C GLU A 49 0.55 10.69 -8.12
N PRO A 50 -0.67 10.93 -8.63
CA PRO A 50 -1.01 12.20 -9.28
C PRO A 50 -0.86 13.38 -8.32
N GLU A 51 -0.14 14.41 -8.75
CA GLU A 51 0.17 15.58 -7.93
C GLU A 51 -1.08 16.22 -7.32
N ILE A 52 -2.15 16.38 -8.10
CA ILE A 52 -3.42 16.96 -7.67
C ILE A 52 -4.05 16.23 -6.46
N LEU A 53 -3.75 14.95 -6.28
CA LEU A 53 -4.30 14.15 -5.18
C LEU A 53 -3.45 14.20 -3.90
N VAL A 54 -2.15 14.48 -4.03
CA VAL A 54 -1.18 14.29 -2.93
C VAL A 54 -0.32 15.52 -2.63
N GLU A 55 -0.61 16.67 -3.23
CA GLU A 55 0.18 17.90 -3.03
C GLU A 55 0.30 18.28 -1.53
N PHE A 56 -0.77 18.15 -0.76
CA PHE A 56 -0.75 18.40 0.69
C PHE A 56 0.23 17.48 1.43
N ARG A 57 0.37 16.22 1.00
CA ARG A 57 1.34 15.28 1.59
C ARG A 57 2.77 15.68 1.28
N MET A 58 3.03 16.15 0.07
CA MET A 58 4.36 16.65 -0.31
C MET A 58 4.75 17.90 0.47
N ASN A 59 3.77 18.70 0.89
CA ASN A 59 3.95 19.90 1.69
C ASN A 59 4.02 19.63 3.21
N GLY A 60 3.94 18.36 3.64
CA GLY A 60 4.01 17.97 5.04
C GLY A 60 2.71 18.18 5.82
N GLY A 61 1.58 18.22 5.15
CA GLY A 61 0.23 18.38 5.69
C GLY A 61 -0.53 19.56 5.07
N GLY A 62 -1.74 19.78 5.55
CA GLY A 62 -2.66 20.80 5.06
C GLY A 62 -3.94 20.21 4.49
N LEU A 63 -4.67 21.00 3.72
CA LEU A 63 -5.95 20.58 3.16
C LEU A 63 -5.73 19.63 1.98
N ASP A 64 -6.40 18.49 2.02
CA ASP A 64 -6.52 17.58 0.89
C ASP A 64 -7.45 18.14 -0.20
N PRO A 65 -7.60 17.48 -1.35
CA PRO A 65 -8.50 17.92 -2.41
C PRO A 65 -9.97 18.09 -2.00
N TRP A 66 -10.41 17.42 -0.94
CA TRP A 66 -11.78 17.49 -0.42
C TRP A 66 -11.97 18.52 0.69
N GLY A 67 -10.88 19.15 1.16
CA GLY A 67 -10.91 20.14 2.24
C GLY A 67 -10.69 19.56 3.65
N VAL A 68 -10.33 18.28 3.77
CA VAL A 68 -9.91 17.70 5.06
C VAL A 68 -8.51 18.17 5.40
N ASN A 69 -8.30 18.64 6.62
CA ASN A 69 -6.98 19.03 7.10
C ASN A 69 -6.20 17.82 7.61
N TYR A 70 -5.00 17.60 7.06
CA TYR A 70 -4.09 16.52 7.46
C TYR A 70 -2.90 17.08 8.23
N VAL A 71 -2.58 16.45 9.35
CA VAL A 71 -1.49 16.84 10.25
C VAL A 71 -0.61 15.64 10.59
N GLY A 72 0.71 15.88 10.64
CA GLY A 72 1.67 14.93 11.19
C GLY A 72 2.05 15.32 12.61
N THR A 73 2.06 14.36 13.53
CA THR A 73 2.46 14.58 14.92
C THR A 73 3.63 13.67 15.30
N THR A 74 4.22 13.92 16.47
CA THR A 74 5.26 13.04 17.03
C THR A 74 4.71 11.64 17.28
N GLU A 75 3.45 11.56 17.74
CA GLU A 75 2.76 10.31 18.05
C GLU A 75 2.50 9.47 16.81
N THR A 76 2.29 10.10 15.65
CA THR A 76 2.12 9.43 14.36
C THR A 76 3.44 9.15 13.64
N ALA A 77 4.60 9.43 14.29
CA ALA A 77 5.92 9.37 13.66
C ALA A 77 6.00 10.19 12.35
N GLY A 78 5.23 11.27 12.27
CA GLY A 78 5.14 12.14 11.10
C GLY A 78 4.18 11.66 10.01
N ALA A 79 3.51 10.52 10.17
CA ALA A 79 2.46 10.12 9.26
C ALA A 79 1.31 11.13 9.29
N LEU A 80 0.85 11.53 8.10
CA LEU A 80 -0.22 12.52 7.96
C LEU A 80 -1.58 11.83 8.12
N LEU A 81 -2.32 12.25 9.14
CA LEU A 81 -3.68 11.79 9.44
C LEU A 81 -4.64 12.97 9.42
N PRO A 82 -5.95 12.74 9.18
CA PRO A 82 -6.97 13.77 9.39
C PRO A 82 -6.84 14.36 10.79
N GLU A 83 -6.92 15.68 10.89
CA GLU A 83 -6.81 16.39 12.16
C GLU A 83 -7.93 15.97 13.12
N PRO A 84 -7.62 15.43 14.30
CA PRO A 84 -8.63 14.93 15.22
C PRO A 84 -9.65 16.01 15.63
N GLY A 85 -10.93 15.69 15.50
CA GLY A 85 -12.03 16.59 15.87
C GLY A 85 -12.28 17.73 14.88
N ASN A 86 -11.57 17.78 13.74
CA ASN A 86 -11.79 18.76 12.68
C ASN A 86 -12.37 18.05 11.44
N PHE A 87 -13.58 17.52 11.57
CA PHE A 87 -14.29 16.84 10.50
C PHE A 87 -15.13 17.83 9.68
N ILE A 88 -15.29 17.56 8.39
CA ILE A 88 -15.94 18.49 7.47
C ILE A 88 -17.42 18.16 7.20
N LEU A 89 -17.88 16.97 7.62
CA LEU A 89 -19.24 16.49 7.38
C LEU A 89 -19.84 15.92 8.67
N ASP A 90 -20.82 16.64 9.26
CA ASP A 90 -21.49 16.25 10.50
C ASP A 90 -22.73 15.35 10.26
N ASP A 91 -23.30 15.38 9.06
CA ASP A 91 -24.56 14.70 8.71
C ASP A 91 -24.44 14.19 7.28
N ILE A 92 -24.41 12.87 7.13
CA ILE A 92 -24.22 12.22 5.83
C ILE A 92 -25.31 12.65 4.82
N THR A 93 -26.52 12.91 5.23
CA THR A 93 -27.61 13.32 4.32
C THR A 93 -27.37 14.69 3.67
N LYS A 94 -26.38 15.44 4.15
CA LYS A 94 -25.99 16.77 3.65
C LYS A 94 -24.69 16.74 2.83
N TRP A 95 -24.16 15.58 2.54
CA TRP A 95 -22.87 15.49 1.85
C TRP A 95 -22.85 16.26 0.52
N HIS A 96 -23.98 16.31 -0.21
CA HIS A 96 -24.12 17.05 -1.46
C HIS A 96 -23.84 18.55 -1.33
N ASP A 97 -24.06 19.14 -0.16
CA ASP A 97 -23.84 20.57 0.08
C ASP A 97 -22.39 20.84 0.49
N VAL A 98 -21.74 19.88 1.15
CA VAL A 98 -20.42 20.02 1.80
C VAL A 98 -19.30 19.50 0.93
N ILE A 99 -19.41 18.26 0.44
CA ILE A 99 -18.35 17.59 -0.31
C ILE A 99 -18.42 17.99 -1.78
N LYS A 100 -17.34 18.60 -2.27
CA LYS A 100 -17.22 19.05 -3.67
C LYS A 100 -15.92 18.56 -4.27
N ALA A 101 -16.01 17.86 -5.38
CA ALA A 101 -14.83 17.49 -6.15
C ALA A 101 -14.07 18.73 -6.64
N PRO A 102 -12.74 18.73 -6.61
CA PRO A 102 -11.94 19.78 -7.22
C PRO A 102 -12.23 19.94 -8.71
N SER A 103 -12.07 21.17 -9.23
CA SER A 103 -12.14 21.39 -10.68
C SER A 103 -10.95 20.76 -11.38
N LEU A 104 -11.22 20.02 -12.45
CA LEU A 104 -10.22 19.45 -13.33
C LEU A 104 -10.02 20.29 -14.61
N GLU A 105 -10.70 21.44 -14.72
CA GLU A 105 -10.63 22.32 -15.87
C GLU A 105 -9.24 22.95 -16.02
N GLY A 106 -8.69 22.91 -17.23
CA GLY A 106 -7.42 23.56 -17.55
C GLY A 106 -6.18 22.81 -17.09
N ILE A 107 -6.29 21.60 -16.56
CA ILE A 107 -5.15 20.77 -16.15
C ILE A 107 -4.41 20.26 -17.38
N ASP A 108 -3.09 20.52 -17.44
CA ASP A 108 -2.18 19.89 -18.40
C ASP A 108 -1.74 18.52 -17.84
N TRP A 109 -2.49 17.47 -18.23
CA TRP A 109 -2.30 16.11 -17.74
C TRP A 109 -0.97 15.49 -18.15
N GLU A 110 -0.49 15.79 -19.36
CA GLU A 110 0.80 15.32 -19.84
C GLU A 110 1.93 15.94 -19.01
N ALA A 111 1.89 17.25 -18.79
CA ALA A 111 2.88 17.93 -17.95
C ALA A 111 2.82 17.46 -16.49
N MET A 112 1.63 17.17 -15.94
CA MET A 112 1.48 16.60 -14.59
C MET A 112 2.06 15.20 -14.50
N ALA A 113 1.80 14.34 -15.48
CA ALA A 113 2.39 13.00 -15.55
C ALA A 113 3.92 13.06 -15.63
N GLN A 114 4.45 13.97 -16.45
CA GLN A 114 5.90 14.16 -16.57
C GLN A 114 6.53 14.60 -15.24
N ARG A 115 5.93 15.57 -14.51
CA ARG A 115 6.42 15.96 -13.18
C ARG A 115 6.39 14.81 -12.19
N SER A 116 5.37 13.95 -12.24
CA SER A 116 5.29 12.76 -11.38
C SER A 116 6.39 11.74 -11.71
N LEU A 117 6.68 11.53 -13.00
CA LEU A 117 7.78 10.67 -13.46
C LEU A 117 9.16 11.27 -13.12
N ASP A 118 9.32 12.59 -13.19
CA ASP A 118 10.56 13.25 -12.80
C ASP A 118 10.82 13.09 -11.29
N ARG A 119 9.78 13.19 -10.45
CA ARG A 119 9.89 12.90 -9.00
C ARG A 119 10.27 11.44 -8.75
N PHE A 120 9.64 10.50 -9.45
CA PHE A 120 10.01 9.09 -9.39
C PHE A 120 11.49 8.87 -9.68
N ALA A 121 12.00 9.47 -10.75
CA ALA A 121 13.40 9.39 -11.12
C ALA A 121 14.33 10.07 -10.09
N ALA A 122 13.91 11.20 -9.54
CA ALA A 122 14.67 11.95 -8.53
C ALA A 122 14.81 11.20 -7.19
N MET A 123 13.92 10.27 -6.88
CA MET A 123 14.05 9.37 -5.74
C MET A 123 15.14 8.29 -5.92
N GLY A 124 15.85 8.28 -7.03
CA GLY A 124 16.90 7.30 -7.34
C GLY A 124 16.36 5.95 -7.81
N SER A 125 15.11 5.91 -8.26
CA SER A 125 14.46 4.70 -8.77
C SER A 125 14.39 4.72 -10.30
N PRO A 126 15.39 4.18 -11.00
CA PRO A 126 15.36 4.12 -12.46
C PRO A 126 14.25 3.17 -12.92
N ARG A 127 13.46 3.62 -13.89
CA ARG A 127 12.26 2.91 -14.38
C ARG A 127 12.54 1.52 -14.98
N ASP A 128 13.75 1.30 -15.46
CA ASP A 128 14.21 0.00 -15.96
C ASP A 128 14.53 -1.01 -14.85
N GLN A 129 14.71 -0.54 -13.63
CA GLN A 129 15.06 -1.36 -12.47
C GLN A 129 13.97 -1.41 -11.40
N SER A 130 13.14 -0.37 -11.31
CA SER A 130 12.02 -0.28 -10.36
C SER A 130 10.68 -0.21 -11.08
N ALA A 131 9.70 -1.00 -10.64
CA ALA A 131 8.34 -0.93 -11.16
C ALA A 131 7.65 0.37 -10.74
N VAL A 132 6.95 0.99 -11.66
CA VAL A 132 6.08 2.15 -11.37
C VAL A 132 4.75 1.62 -10.86
N SER A 133 4.48 1.81 -9.57
CA SER A 133 3.20 1.47 -8.93
C SER A 133 2.31 2.71 -8.90
N PHE A 134 1.31 2.74 -9.77
CA PHE A 134 0.34 3.83 -9.81
C PHE A 134 -0.63 3.73 -8.65
N ASN A 135 -0.75 4.79 -7.86
CA ASN A 135 -1.65 4.88 -6.73
C ASN A 135 -2.38 6.23 -6.74
N MET A 136 -3.68 6.20 -6.49
CA MET A 136 -4.48 7.43 -6.36
C MET A 136 -4.57 7.91 -4.90
N HIS A 137 -4.02 7.15 -3.96
CA HIS A 137 -4.10 7.39 -2.51
C HIS A 137 -5.55 7.54 -2.03
N VAL A 138 -6.45 6.77 -2.62
CA VAL A 138 -7.86 6.73 -2.23
C VAL A 138 -8.18 5.45 -1.48
N GLY A 139 -8.73 5.60 -0.27
CA GLY A 139 -9.46 4.57 0.44
C GLY A 139 -10.90 5.05 0.62
N TYR A 140 -11.86 4.30 0.17
CA TYR A 140 -13.26 4.72 0.24
C TYR A 140 -13.77 4.73 1.66
N PHE A 141 -13.44 3.71 2.44
CA PHE A 141 -13.68 3.69 3.88
C PHE A 141 -12.92 4.82 4.59
N GLN A 142 -11.61 4.96 4.29
CA GLN A 142 -10.78 5.98 4.91
C GLN A 142 -11.25 7.39 4.59
N ASN A 143 -11.74 7.69 3.37
CA ASN A 143 -12.31 9.00 3.03
C ASN A 143 -13.58 9.29 3.84
N LEU A 144 -14.50 8.32 3.98
CA LEU A 144 -15.69 8.51 4.80
C LEU A 144 -15.31 8.83 6.26
N MET A 145 -14.35 8.07 6.82
CA MET A 145 -13.85 8.33 8.17
C MET A 145 -13.11 9.68 8.29
N ALA A 146 -12.43 10.11 7.24
CA ALA A 146 -11.76 11.41 7.21
C ALA A 146 -12.76 12.58 7.18
N PHE A 147 -13.90 12.40 6.51
CA PHE A 147 -14.94 13.43 6.44
C PHE A 147 -15.75 13.56 7.73
N MET A 148 -16.10 12.44 8.37
CA MET A 148 -17.07 12.39 9.46
C MET A 148 -16.47 12.01 10.82
N GLY A 149 -15.27 11.45 10.86
CA GLY A 149 -14.74 10.74 12.02
C GLY A 149 -15.27 9.31 12.09
N PHE A 150 -14.63 8.48 12.94
CA PHE A 150 -14.97 7.05 13.03
C PHE A 150 -16.37 6.81 13.62
N GLU A 151 -16.78 7.55 14.64
CA GLU A 151 -18.06 7.35 15.30
C GLU A 151 -19.22 7.63 14.35
N GLU A 152 -19.28 8.84 13.83
CA GLU A 152 -20.36 9.27 12.92
C GLU A 152 -20.31 8.53 11.57
N GLY A 153 -19.10 8.27 11.05
CA GLY A 153 -18.93 7.54 9.80
C GLY A 153 -19.43 6.09 9.87
N LEU A 154 -19.14 5.38 10.98
CA LEU A 154 -19.63 4.02 11.20
C LEU A 154 -21.16 3.99 11.46
N CYS A 155 -21.69 4.99 12.17
CA CYS A 155 -23.14 5.16 12.33
C CYS A 155 -23.81 5.39 10.95
N ALA A 156 -23.26 6.28 10.13
CA ALA A 156 -23.78 6.55 8.80
C ALA A 156 -23.80 5.29 7.91
N MET A 157 -22.78 4.45 7.95
CA MET A 157 -22.77 3.18 7.22
C MET A 157 -23.90 2.23 7.61
N SER A 158 -24.37 2.29 8.86
CA SER A 158 -25.44 1.44 9.36
C SER A 158 -26.84 2.05 9.19
N GLU A 159 -26.97 3.37 9.36
CA GLU A 159 -28.25 4.07 9.43
C GLU A 159 -28.69 4.65 8.09
N GLU A 160 -27.71 5.11 7.26
CA GLU A 160 -27.94 5.77 5.98
C GLU A 160 -27.08 5.17 4.86
N PRO A 161 -27.13 3.84 4.62
CA PRO A 161 -26.24 3.17 3.68
C PRO A 161 -26.38 3.67 2.23
N GLU A 162 -27.56 4.13 1.83
CA GLU A 162 -27.78 4.65 0.48
C GLU A 162 -27.11 6.02 0.27
N GLU A 163 -27.08 6.89 1.28
CA GLU A 163 -26.34 8.15 1.24
C GLU A 163 -24.81 7.90 1.23
N VAL A 164 -24.34 6.92 2.01
CA VAL A 164 -22.95 6.49 1.97
C VAL A 164 -22.56 5.99 0.57
N LYS A 165 -23.36 5.11 -0.05
CA LYS A 165 -23.13 4.65 -1.43
C LYS A 165 -23.11 5.81 -2.42
N ALA A 166 -24.02 6.76 -2.31
CA ALA A 166 -24.08 7.92 -3.21
C ALA A 166 -22.82 8.80 -3.08
N LEU A 167 -22.37 9.07 -1.84
CA LEU A 167 -21.13 9.80 -1.61
C LEU A 167 -19.93 9.05 -2.16
N LEU A 168 -19.79 7.75 -1.87
CA LEU A 168 -18.65 6.96 -2.34
C LEU A 168 -18.63 6.80 -3.87
N SER A 169 -19.80 6.74 -4.51
CA SER A 169 -19.92 6.82 -5.98
C SER A 169 -19.35 8.13 -6.52
N TYR A 170 -19.74 9.24 -5.93
CA TYR A 170 -19.27 10.57 -6.32
C TYR A 170 -17.74 10.71 -6.17
N ILE A 171 -17.21 10.19 -5.08
CA ILE A 171 -15.76 10.14 -4.85
C ILE A 171 -15.07 9.25 -5.91
N CYS A 172 -15.62 8.06 -6.16
CA CYS A 172 -15.10 7.12 -7.15
C CYS A 172 -15.04 7.75 -8.55
N ASP A 173 -16.09 8.42 -8.98
CA ASP A 173 -16.18 9.09 -10.28
C ASP A 173 -15.05 10.11 -10.45
N PHE A 174 -14.79 10.94 -9.44
CA PHE A 174 -13.69 11.91 -9.46
C PHE A 174 -12.32 11.23 -9.57
N TYR A 175 -12.03 10.22 -8.74
CA TYR A 175 -10.73 9.54 -8.78
C TYR A 175 -10.53 8.78 -10.09
N MET A 176 -11.59 8.17 -10.63
CA MET A 176 -11.53 7.48 -11.93
C MET A 176 -11.33 8.46 -13.08
N GLU A 177 -11.91 9.65 -13.02
CA GLU A 177 -11.67 10.71 -14.01
C GLU A 177 -10.21 11.15 -13.99
N VAL A 178 -9.64 11.44 -12.81
CA VAL A 178 -8.21 11.77 -12.66
C VAL A 178 -7.33 10.64 -13.19
N ALA A 179 -7.62 9.39 -12.80
CA ALA A 179 -6.83 8.25 -13.23
C ALA A 179 -6.86 8.07 -14.75
N ASN A 180 -8.05 8.13 -15.38
CA ASN A 180 -8.19 7.96 -16.82
C ASN A 180 -7.48 9.05 -17.63
N HIS A 181 -7.36 10.26 -17.08
CA HIS A 181 -6.60 11.32 -17.73
C HIS A 181 -5.09 11.11 -17.68
N ILE A 182 -4.54 10.52 -16.62
CA ILE A 182 -3.09 10.51 -16.39
C ILE A 182 -2.42 9.16 -16.62
N ILE A 183 -3.15 8.04 -16.41
CA ILE A 183 -2.56 6.70 -16.35
C ILE A 183 -1.84 6.29 -17.65
N ASP A 184 -2.37 6.71 -18.80
CA ASP A 184 -1.80 6.35 -20.10
C ASP A 184 -0.53 7.16 -20.43
N TYR A 185 -0.33 8.35 -19.82
CA TYR A 185 0.93 9.07 -19.86
C TYR A 185 1.98 8.46 -18.93
N VAL A 186 1.56 8.01 -17.76
CA VAL A 186 2.43 7.36 -16.78
C VAL A 186 2.88 5.98 -17.22
N GLN A 187 2.00 5.20 -17.86
CA GLN A 187 2.22 3.80 -18.26
C GLN A 187 2.78 2.96 -17.09
N PRO A 188 2.00 2.76 -16.02
CA PRO A 188 2.48 2.05 -14.84
C PRO A 188 2.69 0.56 -15.10
N ASP A 189 3.53 -0.05 -14.28
CA ASP A 189 3.78 -1.49 -14.27
C ASP A 189 2.80 -2.25 -13.34
N VAL A 190 2.29 -1.56 -12.30
CA VAL A 190 1.40 -2.09 -11.26
C VAL A 190 0.35 -1.04 -10.90
N LEU A 191 -0.87 -1.46 -10.63
CA LEU A 191 -1.88 -0.65 -9.95
C LEU A 191 -1.85 -0.98 -8.45
N THR A 192 -1.59 0.00 -7.60
CA THR A 192 -1.69 -0.16 -6.16
C THR A 192 -2.97 0.53 -5.66
N MET A 193 -3.84 -0.25 -5.04
CA MET A 193 -5.03 0.22 -4.34
C MET A 193 -4.73 0.27 -2.83
N MET A 194 -5.45 1.09 -2.08
CA MET A 194 -5.30 1.14 -0.63
C MET A 194 -6.60 1.53 0.06
N ASP A 195 -6.91 0.85 1.16
CA ASP A 195 -8.00 1.21 2.06
C ASP A 195 -7.85 0.46 3.40
N ASP A 196 -7.52 1.17 4.47
CA ASP A 196 -7.35 0.56 5.79
C ASP A 196 -8.70 0.37 6.47
N VAL A 197 -9.30 -0.78 6.26
CA VAL A 197 -10.63 -1.16 6.81
C VAL A 197 -10.55 -2.01 8.07
N ALA A 198 -9.36 -2.19 8.64
CA ALA A 198 -9.13 -3.10 9.76
C ALA A 198 -8.21 -2.53 10.84
N THR A 199 -8.40 -3.03 12.06
CA THR A 199 -7.44 -2.90 13.16
C THR A 199 -6.59 -4.17 13.26
N TRP A 200 -5.58 -4.16 14.15
CA TRP A 200 -4.83 -5.39 14.48
C TRP A 200 -5.71 -6.56 14.95
N ARG A 201 -6.90 -6.29 15.50
CA ARG A 201 -7.77 -7.31 16.10
C ARG A 201 -8.87 -7.80 15.16
N ALA A 202 -9.44 -6.90 14.36
CA ALA A 202 -10.57 -7.20 13.49
C ALA A 202 -10.80 -6.05 12.50
N PRO A 203 -11.53 -6.27 11.39
CA PRO A 203 -12.08 -5.20 10.58
C PRO A 203 -12.97 -4.25 11.40
N PHE A 204 -13.05 -2.98 10.98
CA PHE A 204 -13.95 -1.98 11.57
C PHE A 204 -15.41 -2.26 11.26
N ILE A 205 -15.68 -2.91 10.15
CA ILE A 205 -17.02 -3.21 9.62
C ILE A 205 -17.17 -4.72 9.36
N SER A 206 -18.41 -5.20 9.30
CA SER A 206 -18.68 -6.58 8.93
C SER A 206 -18.29 -6.86 7.47
N LYS A 207 -18.09 -8.14 7.14
CA LYS A 207 -17.85 -8.56 5.76
C LYS A 207 -18.99 -8.17 4.83
N ASP A 208 -20.24 -8.34 5.25
CA ASP A 208 -21.42 -7.97 4.47
C ASP A 208 -21.44 -6.46 4.18
N MET A 209 -21.11 -5.61 5.18
CA MET A 209 -21.01 -4.17 4.97
C MET A 209 -19.86 -3.81 4.03
N PHE A 210 -18.72 -4.49 4.12
CA PHE A 210 -17.61 -4.30 3.20
C PHE A 210 -18.03 -4.65 1.76
N GLU A 211 -18.64 -5.81 1.56
CA GLU A 211 -19.12 -6.27 0.24
C GLU A 211 -20.18 -5.33 -0.35
N GLU A 212 -21.05 -4.77 0.49
CA GLU A 212 -22.13 -3.88 0.06
C GLU A 212 -21.67 -2.46 -0.20
N LEU A 213 -20.83 -1.89 0.70
CA LEU A 213 -20.57 -0.45 0.71
C LEU A 213 -19.19 -0.06 0.18
N ILE A 214 -18.20 -0.96 0.20
CA ILE A 214 -16.80 -0.64 -0.14
C ILE A 214 -16.32 -1.39 -1.38
N LEU A 215 -16.52 -2.70 -1.43
CA LEU A 215 -16.04 -3.55 -2.52
C LEU A 215 -16.47 -3.10 -3.93
N PRO A 216 -17.68 -2.56 -4.17
CA PRO A 216 -18.07 -2.07 -5.49
C PRO A 216 -17.12 -1.01 -6.04
N TRP A 217 -16.64 -0.10 -5.21
CA TRP A 217 -15.73 0.98 -5.60
C TRP A 217 -14.30 0.46 -5.81
N HIS A 218 -13.85 -0.47 -4.97
CA HIS A 218 -12.60 -1.21 -5.22
C HIS A 218 -12.65 -1.94 -6.57
N ASN A 219 -13.77 -2.56 -6.91
CA ASN A 219 -13.94 -3.26 -8.20
C ASN A 219 -13.86 -2.31 -9.39
N ILE A 220 -14.47 -1.12 -9.30
CA ILE A 220 -14.37 -0.08 -10.34
C ILE A 220 -12.91 0.38 -10.46
N GLN A 221 -12.23 0.68 -9.36
CA GLN A 221 -10.83 1.09 -9.38
C GLN A 221 -9.91 0.00 -9.94
N ALA A 222 -10.13 -1.26 -9.58
CA ALA A 222 -9.38 -2.42 -10.09
C ALA A 222 -9.52 -2.60 -11.60
N SER A 223 -10.58 -2.07 -12.25
CA SER A 223 -10.71 -2.13 -13.72
C SER A 223 -9.55 -1.46 -14.45
N LEU A 224 -8.96 -0.40 -13.86
CA LEU A 224 -7.78 0.28 -14.42
C LEU A 224 -6.62 -0.69 -14.67
N GLY A 225 -6.38 -1.62 -13.73
CA GLY A 225 -5.34 -2.64 -13.85
C GLY A 225 -5.77 -3.78 -14.78
N ARG A 226 -7.01 -4.29 -14.61
CA ARG A 226 -7.53 -5.40 -15.42
C ARG A 226 -7.55 -5.07 -16.91
N GLU A 227 -8.02 -3.89 -17.28
CA GLU A 227 -8.12 -3.45 -18.68
C GLU A 227 -6.75 -3.27 -19.34
N ARG A 228 -5.72 -2.97 -18.56
CA ARG A 228 -4.34 -2.81 -19.02
C ARG A 228 -3.47 -4.07 -18.86
N GLY A 229 -4.02 -5.13 -18.25
CA GLY A 229 -3.29 -6.38 -18.00
C GLY A 229 -2.09 -6.23 -17.08
N ILE A 230 -2.12 -5.22 -16.19
CA ILE A 230 -1.08 -5.01 -15.17
C ILE A 230 -1.52 -5.61 -13.83
N PRO A 231 -0.57 -6.11 -13.01
CA PRO A 231 -0.89 -6.61 -11.68
C PRO A 231 -1.54 -5.53 -10.80
N ILE A 232 -2.41 -5.98 -9.90
CA ILE A 232 -3.11 -5.13 -8.94
C ILE A 232 -2.69 -5.55 -7.53
N THR A 233 -2.25 -4.60 -6.72
CA THR A 233 -1.94 -4.83 -5.30
C THR A 233 -2.91 -4.07 -4.41
N MET A 234 -3.21 -4.60 -3.23
CA MET A 234 -4.05 -3.97 -2.22
C MET A 234 -3.23 -3.70 -0.97
N HIS A 235 -3.19 -2.44 -0.56
CA HIS A 235 -2.68 -2.07 0.76
C HIS A 235 -3.83 -2.01 1.75
N CYS A 236 -3.75 -2.82 2.80
CA CYS A 236 -4.67 -2.78 3.93
C CYS A 236 -3.97 -3.28 5.18
N CYS A 237 -3.75 -2.40 6.13
CA CYS A 237 -3.23 -2.74 7.44
C CYS A 237 -4.25 -3.52 8.28
N GLY A 238 -3.75 -4.32 9.23
CA GLY A 238 -4.58 -4.96 10.25
C GLY A 238 -5.02 -6.39 9.91
N HIS A 239 -6.06 -6.84 10.61
CA HIS A 239 -6.61 -8.17 10.53
C HIS A 239 -7.69 -8.22 9.44
N ALA A 240 -7.30 -8.51 8.21
CA ALA A 240 -8.13 -8.41 7.01
C ALA A 240 -8.10 -9.67 6.12
N ASP A 241 -7.62 -10.81 6.61
CA ASP A 241 -7.54 -12.07 5.84
C ASP A 241 -8.91 -12.57 5.35
N ASN A 242 -9.99 -12.23 6.05
CA ASN A 242 -11.36 -12.54 5.63
C ASN A 242 -11.83 -11.77 4.38
N LEU A 243 -11.09 -10.73 3.94
CA LEU A 243 -11.37 -9.94 2.75
C LEU A 243 -10.57 -10.39 1.52
N VAL A 244 -9.62 -11.30 1.69
CA VAL A 244 -8.74 -11.76 0.60
C VAL A 244 -9.54 -12.37 -0.56
N ASP A 245 -10.59 -13.14 -0.26
CA ASP A 245 -11.44 -13.74 -1.30
C ASP A 245 -12.12 -12.66 -2.18
N ASP A 246 -12.56 -11.57 -1.55
CA ASP A 246 -13.22 -10.47 -2.25
C ASP A 246 -12.20 -9.72 -3.13
N TRP A 247 -11.01 -9.44 -2.60
CA TRP A 247 -9.94 -8.82 -3.38
C TRP A 247 -9.51 -9.69 -4.57
N VAL A 248 -9.35 -11.00 -4.37
CA VAL A 248 -9.05 -11.93 -5.48
C VAL A 248 -10.17 -11.92 -6.52
N SER A 249 -11.43 -11.85 -6.11
CA SER A 249 -12.60 -11.84 -7.01
C SER A 249 -12.61 -10.65 -7.96
N ILE A 250 -12.05 -9.51 -7.54
CA ILE A 250 -11.93 -8.29 -8.36
C ILE A 250 -10.59 -8.17 -9.09
N GLY A 251 -9.71 -9.18 -8.98
CA GLY A 251 -8.45 -9.28 -9.73
C GLY A 251 -7.21 -8.80 -9.00
N VAL A 252 -7.26 -8.59 -7.69
CA VAL A 252 -6.07 -8.28 -6.87
C VAL A 252 -5.13 -9.49 -6.85
N ASN A 253 -3.85 -9.23 -7.06
CA ASN A 253 -2.79 -10.23 -7.13
C ASN A 253 -1.95 -10.32 -5.85
N ALA A 254 -1.95 -9.29 -5.02
CA ALA A 254 -1.11 -9.22 -3.84
C ALA A 254 -1.71 -8.30 -2.77
N TRP A 255 -1.33 -8.54 -1.51
CA TRP A 255 -1.73 -7.77 -0.34
C TRP A 255 -0.54 -7.35 0.50
N ASP A 256 -0.45 -6.05 0.83
CA ASP A 256 0.52 -5.47 1.76
C ASP A 256 -0.15 -4.53 2.80
N PRO A 257 0.40 -4.39 4.00
CA PRO A 257 1.27 -5.37 4.63
C PRO A 257 0.43 -6.56 5.14
N ALA A 258 0.73 -7.75 4.67
CA ALA A 258 0.10 -8.96 5.18
C ALA A 258 0.65 -9.26 6.59
N GLN A 259 0.04 -8.66 7.62
CA GLN A 259 0.52 -8.67 9.00
C GLN A 259 0.28 -10.01 9.70
N THR A 260 1.12 -10.34 10.69
CA THR A 260 1.13 -11.65 11.37
C THR A 260 -0.08 -11.91 12.28
N CYS A 261 -0.95 -10.93 12.46
CA CYS A 261 -2.24 -11.13 13.12
C CYS A 261 -3.26 -11.93 12.28
N ASN A 262 -2.95 -12.20 11.01
CA ASN A 262 -3.79 -12.89 10.03
C ASN A 262 -3.43 -14.39 9.89
N ASP A 263 -4.37 -15.21 9.39
CA ASP A 263 -4.09 -16.59 8.99
C ASP A 263 -3.39 -16.65 7.62
N LEU A 264 -2.17 -16.12 7.55
CA LEU A 264 -1.38 -16.11 6.33
C LEU A 264 -1.05 -17.52 5.80
N LYS A 265 -0.98 -18.52 6.68
CA LYS A 265 -0.79 -19.93 6.27
C LYS A 265 -2.03 -20.48 5.57
N GLY A 266 -3.23 -20.11 6.03
CA GLY A 266 -4.49 -20.44 5.35
C GLY A 266 -4.60 -19.74 4.00
N VAL A 267 -4.26 -18.47 3.91
CA VAL A 267 -4.19 -17.72 2.64
C VAL A 267 -3.22 -18.40 1.68
N LYS A 268 -2.00 -18.73 2.13
CA LYS A 268 -0.98 -19.41 1.34
C LYS A 268 -1.42 -20.79 0.86
N ALA A 269 -2.04 -21.59 1.74
CA ALA A 269 -2.56 -22.92 1.40
C ALA A 269 -3.67 -22.85 0.35
N LYS A 270 -4.49 -21.80 0.37
CA LYS A 270 -5.61 -21.61 -0.56
C LYS A 270 -5.17 -21.13 -1.94
N TYR A 271 -4.25 -20.19 -2.00
CA TYR A 271 -3.92 -19.49 -3.25
C TYR A 271 -2.54 -19.84 -3.84
N GLY A 272 -1.62 -20.40 -3.03
CA GLY A 272 -0.26 -20.73 -3.46
C GLY A 272 0.49 -19.48 -3.97
N ASN A 273 1.00 -19.58 -5.20
CA ASN A 273 1.69 -18.46 -5.87
C ASN A 273 0.74 -17.56 -6.72
N LYS A 274 -0.59 -17.81 -6.70
CA LYS A 274 -1.56 -17.01 -7.45
C LYS A 274 -1.99 -15.74 -6.72
N PHE A 275 -1.71 -15.66 -5.42
CA PHE A 275 -1.91 -14.48 -4.61
C PHE A 275 -0.68 -14.27 -3.74
N VAL A 276 -0.11 -13.09 -3.82
CA VAL A 276 1.18 -12.79 -3.19
C VAL A 276 0.96 -12.21 -1.80
N ILE A 277 1.55 -12.84 -0.80
CA ILE A 277 1.66 -12.29 0.56
C ILE A 277 2.86 -11.35 0.58
N MET A 278 2.62 -10.05 0.76
CA MET A 278 3.67 -9.07 0.97
C MET A 278 3.71 -8.69 2.45
N GLY A 279 4.60 -9.32 3.22
CA GLY A 279 4.64 -9.17 4.68
C GLY A 279 5.04 -10.44 5.41
N GLY A 280 4.18 -10.93 6.32
CA GLY A 280 4.45 -12.11 7.13
C GLY A 280 5.52 -11.90 8.20
N TRP A 281 5.89 -10.64 8.44
CA TRP A 281 6.83 -10.23 9.47
C TRP A 281 6.37 -8.88 10.07
N ASP A 282 6.43 -8.78 11.39
CA ASP A 282 6.11 -7.56 12.12
C ASP A 282 7.17 -7.27 13.19
N SER A 283 7.45 -6.00 13.40
CA SER A 283 8.34 -5.51 14.48
C SER A 283 7.60 -5.56 15.82
N VAL A 284 7.45 -6.73 16.42
CA VAL A 284 6.70 -6.94 17.67
C VAL A 284 7.51 -7.71 18.72
N GLY A 285 7.07 -7.63 19.97
CA GLY A 285 7.61 -8.42 21.07
C GLY A 285 9.11 -8.25 21.27
N ARG A 286 9.87 -9.34 21.31
CA ARG A 286 11.33 -9.35 21.54
C ARG A 286 12.10 -8.46 20.55
N LEU A 287 11.63 -8.32 19.32
CA LEU A 287 12.31 -7.53 18.30
C LEU A 287 12.31 -6.02 18.63
N LEU A 288 11.39 -5.53 19.47
CA LEU A 288 11.34 -4.14 19.91
C LEU A 288 12.36 -3.82 21.02
N GLU A 289 12.83 -4.85 21.73
CA GLU A 289 13.73 -4.63 22.87
C GLU A 289 15.08 -4.02 22.42
N LYS A 290 15.69 -3.21 23.29
CA LYS A 290 16.96 -2.54 22.98
C LYS A 290 18.15 -3.49 22.91
N ASP A 291 18.07 -4.61 23.64
CA ASP A 291 19.13 -5.64 23.71
C ASP A 291 18.90 -6.80 22.75
N VAL A 292 17.98 -6.64 21.76
CA VAL A 292 17.80 -7.62 20.69
C VAL A 292 19.12 -7.79 19.92
N THR A 293 19.52 -9.03 19.78
CA THR A 293 20.77 -9.35 19.09
C THR A 293 20.60 -9.35 17.57
N GLU A 294 21.71 -9.21 16.86
CA GLU A 294 21.71 -9.31 15.40
C GLU A 294 21.19 -10.68 14.92
N GLU A 295 21.59 -11.77 15.59
CA GLU A 295 21.14 -13.12 15.23
C GLU A 295 19.63 -13.30 15.43
N GLU A 296 19.02 -12.74 16.48
CA GLU A 296 17.56 -12.77 16.69
C GLU A 296 16.83 -12.03 15.55
N LEU A 297 17.35 -10.88 15.10
CA LEU A 297 16.81 -10.14 13.97
C LEU A 297 16.92 -10.96 12.67
N ARG A 298 18.08 -11.52 12.37
CA ARG A 298 18.29 -12.34 11.17
C ARG A 298 17.44 -13.61 11.19
N LEU A 299 17.32 -14.27 12.33
CA LEU A 299 16.50 -15.46 12.48
C LEU A 299 15.02 -15.14 12.21
N SER A 300 14.50 -14.02 12.71
CA SER A 300 13.11 -13.61 12.47
C SER A 300 12.79 -13.44 10.98
N VAL A 301 13.74 -12.92 10.19
CA VAL A 301 13.61 -12.80 8.73
C VAL A 301 13.56 -14.19 8.07
N ARG A 302 14.49 -15.07 8.42
CA ARG A 302 14.54 -16.45 7.88
C ARG A 302 13.25 -17.20 8.19
N GLU A 303 12.77 -17.15 9.44
CA GLU A 303 11.52 -17.80 9.85
C GLU A 303 10.30 -17.31 9.04
N SER A 304 10.21 -16.01 8.79
CA SER A 304 9.15 -15.46 7.94
C SER A 304 9.24 -16.02 6.51
N MET A 305 10.42 -15.97 5.90
CA MET A 305 10.62 -16.48 4.54
C MET A 305 10.39 -18.00 4.44
N ASP A 306 10.87 -18.77 5.39
CA ASP A 306 10.67 -20.23 5.43
C ASP A 306 9.19 -20.59 5.56
N ASN A 307 8.40 -19.77 6.27
CA ASN A 307 6.99 -19.98 6.42
C ASN A 307 6.18 -19.67 5.15
N TYR A 308 6.59 -18.69 4.35
CA TYR A 308 5.72 -18.15 3.30
C TYR A 308 6.32 -18.17 1.89
N ALA A 309 7.65 -18.26 1.72
CA ALA A 309 8.30 -18.14 0.42
C ALA A 309 8.58 -19.47 -0.31
N TYR A 310 8.32 -20.62 0.31
CA TYR A 310 8.78 -21.96 -0.11
C TYR A 310 8.34 -22.41 -1.52
N ASP A 311 7.30 -21.82 -2.09
CA ASP A 311 6.75 -22.14 -3.42
C ASP A 311 6.46 -20.89 -4.28
N GLY A 312 7.11 -19.76 -3.97
CA GLY A 312 6.82 -18.47 -4.57
C GLY A 312 5.60 -17.78 -3.94
N GLY A 313 5.06 -16.75 -4.59
CA GLY A 313 3.89 -16.00 -4.08
C GLY A 313 4.14 -15.28 -2.76
N TYR A 314 5.36 -14.82 -2.56
CA TYR A 314 5.80 -14.08 -1.39
C TYR A 314 6.69 -12.91 -1.78
N CYS A 315 6.53 -11.79 -1.08
CA CYS A 315 7.38 -10.63 -1.18
C CYS A 315 7.67 -10.11 0.22
N TRP A 316 8.91 -9.77 0.51
CA TRP A 316 9.26 -9.16 1.78
C TRP A 316 8.64 -7.75 1.86
N CYS A 317 7.93 -7.48 2.95
CA CYS A 317 7.47 -6.17 3.35
C CYS A 317 7.55 -6.10 4.88
N GLY A 318 8.46 -5.32 5.41
CA GLY A 318 8.63 -5.19 6.85
C GLY A 318 9.81 -4.30 7.21
N GLY A 319 9.74 -3.71 8.40
CA GLY A 319 10.77 -2.84 8.94
C GLY A 319 10.36 -2.28 10.29
N PHE A 320 11.30 -1.65 10.97
CA PHE A 320 11.03 -0.88 12.17
C PHE A 320 10.68 0.55 11.79
N LEU A 321 9.60 1.05 12.36
CA LEU A 321 9.23 2.45 12.28
C LEU A 321 9.75 3.19 13.51
N GLY A 322 10.29 4.38 13.31
CA GLY A 322 10.81 5.21 14.37
C GLY A 322 11.04 6.64 13.90
N PRO A 323 11.40 7.55 14.81
CA PRO A 323 11.74 8.93 14.47
C PRO A 323 12.85 9.00 13.42
N ILE A 324 12.80 10.02 12.57
CA ILE A 324 13.84 10.26 11.56
C ILE A 324 15.19 10.45 12.28
N GLY A 325 16.19 9.64 11.89
CA GLY A 325 17.52 9.69 12.48
C GLY A 325 17.70 8.83 13.74
N ASP A 326 16.72 8.01 14.11
CA ASP A 326 16.89 7.04 15.20
C ASP A 326 17.92 5.98 14.80
N GLU A 327 19.10 6.02 15.46
CA GLU A 327 20.24 5.14 15.13
C GLU A 327 19.93 3.66 15.39
N GLU A 328 19.13 3.35 16.41
CA GLU A 328 18.76 1.97 16.72
C GLU A 328 17.76 1.42 15.70
N CYS A 329 16.77 2.22 15.31
CA CYS A 329 15.86 1.87 14.23
C CYS A 329 16.62 1.62 12.92
N MET A 330 17.54 2.50 12.55
CA MET A 330 18.37 2.34 11.35
C MET A 330 19.26 1.10 11.45
N ARG A 331 19.89 0.84 12.61
CA ARG A 331 20.71 -0.37 12.82
C ARG A 331 19.90 -1.64 12.60
N LYS A 332 18.71 -1.73 13.22
CA LYS A 332 17.82 -2.89 13.07
C LYS A 332 17.39 -3.08 11.63
N ASN A 333 16.95 -2.02 10.96
CA ASN A 333 16.54 -2.06 9.56
C ASN A 333 17.67 -2.50 8.62
N ASN A 334 18.91 -2.03 8.84
CA ASN A 334 20.05 -2.46 8.05
C ASN A 334 20.34 -3.96 8.21
N ILE A 335 20.23 -4.51 9.43
CA ILE A 335 20.43 -5.95 9.68
C ILE A 335 19.35 -6.78 8.98
N ILE A 336 18.07 -6.38 9.10
CA ILE A 336 16.98 -7.11 8.44
C ILE A 336 17.14 -7.06 6.92
N MET A 337 17.43 -5.91 6.35
CA MET A 337 17.58 -5.76 4.90
C MET A 337 18.80 -6.51 4.35
N ASP A 338 19.90 -6.56 5.11
CA ASP A 338 21.05 -7.41 4.76
C ASP A 338 20.65 -8.89 4.72
N GLU A 339 19.88 -9.37 5.70
CA GLU A 339 19.42 -10.75 5.72
C GLU A 339 18.42 -11.04 4.58
N VAL A 340 17.49 -10.14 4.31
CA VAL A 340 16.57 -10.24 3.16
C VAL A 340 17.34 -10.38 1.86
N ASN A 341 18.37 -9.55 1.66
CA ASN A 341 19.17 -9.54 0.43
C ASN A 341 20.16 -10.72 0.34
N THR A 342 20.51 -11.37 1.44
CA THR A 342 21.39 -12.53 1.45
C THR A 342 20.60 -13.83 1.46
N TYR A 343 19.77 -14.07 2.47
CA TYR A 343 18.98 -15.30 2.61
C TYR A 343 17.91 -15.43 1.53
N GLY A 344 17.15 -14.37 1.26
CA GLY A 344 16.08 -14.37 0.26
C GLY A 344 16.55 -14.68 -1.17
N ARG A 345 17.83 -14.40 -1.47
CA ARG A 345 18.44 -14.76 -2.77
C ARG A 345 18.87 -16.24 -2.87
N THR A 346 18.71 -17.03 -1.81
CA THR A 346 19.10 -18.45 -1.81
C THR A 346 17.93 -19.41 -1.90
N LEU A 347 16.71 -18.93 -1.67
CA LEU A 347 15.53 -19.79 -1.49
C LEU A 347 15.04 -20.50 -2.76
N TYR A 348 15.23 -19.90 -3.93
CA TYR A 348 14.72 -20.42 -5.22
C TYR A 348 15.83 -20.98 -6.12
N LYS A 349 16.84 -21.59 -5.55
CA LYS A 349 17.97 -22.24 -6.28
C LYS A 349 17.69 -23.67 -6.58
#